data_7432686b152614e27068a2d97095e997
#
_entry.id   7432686b152614e27068a2d97095e997
#
_cell.length_a   1.000
_cell.length_b   1.000
_cell.length_c   1.000
_cell.angle_alpha   90.00
_cell.angle_beta   90.00
_cell.angle_gamma   90.00
#
_symmetry.space_group_name_H-M   'P 1'
#
loop_
_entity.id
_entity.type
_entity.pdbx_description
1 polymer ?
#
loop_
_entity_poly.entity_id
_entity_poly.type
_entity_poly.pdbx_seq_one_letter_code
_entity_poly.pdbx_strand_id
1 'polypeptide(L)'
;MSDEAVPAIKPSLPEEQPMIPQPLVELHGWGRASGTMAHVAQIDSVADAVSALRTSDTTRGVVPRGLGRSYGDAAQNAGGTALDLTKMNRILSLDAVGEPPTVTVQAGVSLDLLMRALLPFGLWVPVLPGTRQVTVGGAIAADVHGKNHHTEGSFGNHVRSLDLLMADGHVRKVTPQGDTAALFWATVGGMGLTGAVLRATVALQRAETAYFSVDTDRCSDIDDLMQKMSNGDEGYTYSVAWFDAVTKGRHLGRAVLTRGNKARLAELPMKLKRDPLKFVAPSLGTLPEVFPNRMINKATAKAFSEVWYRKAPKRRVGELQNITQFFHPLDMVAEWNRVYGPHGFLQYQFVVPFDQEEAFRRCLEMIVNSGYLSCLNVLKRFGDSNPSPLSFPMPGWTLTVDLPIEHGLDKLCDALDTEVVGAGGRVYLAKDSRLSAATFRKMYPRLEDFLAIRRQVDPEGIFNSDLARRLELSKPTLGGAA
;
A
#
# COMPACT_ATOMS: atom_id res chain seq x y z
N MET A 1 26.25 -55.48 -21.44
CA MET A 1 26.58 -54.29 -20.62
C MET A 1 25.28 -53.87 -19.98
N SER A 2 25.15 -54.18 -18.71
CA SER A 2 23.93 -54.02 -17.91
C SER A 2 23.76 -52.57 -17.48
N ASP A 3 22.61 -51.99 -17.81
CA ASP A 3 22.17 -50.69 -17.29
C ASP A 3 21.84 -50.84 -15.79
N GLU A 4 22.73 -50.39 -14.95
CA GLU A 4 22.43 -50.20 -13.51
C GLU A 4 21.68 -48.90 -13.32
N ALA A 5 20.39 -48.97 -13.01
CA ALA A 5 19.56 -47.87 -12.60
C ALA A 5 20.02 -47.29 -11.27
N VAL A 6 20.40 -46.01 -11.26
CA VAL A 6 20.74 -45.23 -10.05
C VAL A 6 19.49 -45.15 -9.15
N PRO A 7 19.56 -45.57 -7.87
CA PRO A 7 18.40 -45.50 -6.99
C PRO A 7 18.03 -44.06 -6.68
N ALA A 8 16.75 -43.71 -6.87
CA ALA A 8 16.17 -42.43 -6.49
C ALA A 8 16.25 -42.26 -4.96
N ILE A 9 17.05 -41.32 -4.50
CA ILE A 9 17.10 -40.90 -3.10
C ILE A 9 15.76 -40.24 -2.77
N LYS A 10 14.88 -40.93 -2.06
CA LYS A 10 13.73 -40.29 -1.41
C LYS A 10 14.27 -39.35 -0.34
N PRO A 11 13.95 -38.05 -0.38
CA PRO A 11 14.30 -37.17 0.74
C PRO A 11 13.58 -37.66 2.00
N SER A 12 14.32 -38.09 2.98
CA SER A 12 13.80 -38.33 4.33
C SER A 12 13.21 -37.02 4.85
N LEU A 13 11.93 -37.03 5.20
CA LEU A 13 11.29 -35.92 5.90
C LEU A 13 12.07 -35.66 7.22
N PRO A 14 12.45 -34.42 7.54
CA PRO A 14 13.03 -34.12 8.83
C PRO A 14 12.02 -34.50 9.92
N GLU A 15 12.54 -35.13 11.00
CA GLU A 15 11.77 -35.42 12.21
C GLU A 15 11.01 -34.18 12.69
N GLU A 16 9.78 -34.38 13.17
CA GLU A 16 8.94 -33.32 13.75
C GLU A 16 9.75 -32.60 14.85
N GLN A 17 10.25 -31.41 14.53
CA GLN A 17 10.83 -30.56 15.57
C GLN A 17 9.67 -30.08 16.48
N PRO A 18 9.87 -30.10 17.82
CA PRO A 18 8.85 -29.67 18.76
C PRO A 18 8.44 -28.23 18.45
N MET A 19 7.14 -28.02 18.35
CA MET A 19 6.57 -26.68 18.12
C MET A 19 7.11 -25.71 19.17
N ILE A 20 7.85 -24.70 18.74
CA ILE A 20 8.15 -23.56 19.58
C ILE A 20 6.83 -22.82 19.77
N PRO A 21 6.33 -22.63 21.01
CA PRO A 21 5.10 -21.89 21.24
C PRO A 21 5.22 -20.49 20.63
N GLN A 22 4.40 -20.20 19.64
CA GLN A 22 4.36 -18.89 19.02
C GLN A 22 3.71 -17.89 20.00
N PRO A 23 4.32 -16.72 20.24
CA PRO A 23 3.76 -15.74 21.16
C PRO A 23 2.40 -15.25 20.65
N LEU A 24 1.44 -15.14 21.56
CA LEU A 24 0.17 -14.49 21.30
C LEU A 24 0.37 -12.97 21.47
N VAL A 25 0.18 -12.22 20.41
CA VAL A 25 0.49 -10.78 20.34
C VAL A 25 -0.71 -10.02 19.81
N GLU A 26 -0.95 -8.83 20.33
CA GLU A 26 -1.93 -7.91 19.78
C GLU A 26 -1.38 -7.26 18.52
N LEU A 27 -2.05 -7.46 17.40
CA LEU A 27 -1.70 -6.89 16.11
C LEU A 27 -2.71 -5.82 15.70
N HIS A 28 -2.20 -4.70 15.20
CA HIS A 28 -3.00 -3.60 14.66
C HIS A 28 -2.63 -3.33 13.21
N GLY A 29 -3.58 -2.75 12.46
CA GLY A 29 -3.29 -1.96 11.27
C GLY A 29 -2.72 -0.60 11.65
N TRP A 30 -2.20 0.14 10.67
CA TRP A 30 -1.60 1.46 10.90
C TRP A 30 -2.59 2.49 11.46
N GLY A 31 -3.88 2.36 11.10
CA GLY A 31 -4.94 3.22 11.62
C GLY A 31 -5.29 2.99 13.09
N ARG A 32 -4.87 1.87 13.67
CA ARG A 32 -5.20 1.46 15.06
C ARG A 32 -6.70 1.35 15.35
N ALA A 33 -7.51 1.22 14.29
CA ALA A 33 -8.97 1.16 14.38
C ALA A 33 -9.49 -0.09 15.11
N SER A 34 -8.74 -1.18 15.00
CA SER A 34 -9.03 -2.45 15.67
C SER A 34 -7.74 -3.18 15.99
N GLY A 35 -7.74 -3.89 17.11
CA GLY A 35 -6.67 -4.80 17.50
C GLY A 35 -7.15 -6.25 17.45
N THR A 36 -6.24 -7.16 17.21
CA THR A 36 -6.50 -8.60 17.11
C THR A 36 -5.40 -9.38 17.80
N MET A 37 -5.80 -10.37 18.63
CA MET A 37 -4.85 -11.32 19.24
C MET A 37 -4.55 -12.43 18.22
N ALA A 38 -3.28 -12.56 17.82
CA ALA A 38 -2.83 -13.58 16.87
C ALA A 38 -1.52 -14.20 17.33
N HIS A 39 -1.27 -15.45 16.95
CA HIS A 39 0.04 -16.07 17.07
C HIS A 39 0.99 -15.45 16.03
N VAL A 40 2.22 -15.13 16.41
CA VAL A 40 3.19 -14.53 15.48
C VAL A 40 4.35 -15.50 15.27
N ALA A 41 4.47 -16.01 14.05
CA ALA A 41 5.61 -16.79 13.60
C ALA A 41 6.63 -15.87 12.92
N GLN A 42 7.81 -15.72 13.52
CA GLN A 42 8.91 -14.97 12.91
C GLN A 42 9.56 -15.83 11.81
N ILE A 43 9.61 -15.32 10.58
CA ILE A 43 10.10 -16.04 9.41
C ILE A 43 11.43 -15.46 8.94
N ASP A 44 12.51 -16.24 9.05
CA ASP A 44 13.84 -15.89 8.59
C ASP A 44 14.24 -16.61 7.29
N SER A 45 13.62 -17.76 7.01
CA SER A 45 13.94 -18.61 5.87
C SER A 45 12.67 -19.16 5.20
N VAL A 46 12.85 -19.73 4.01
CA VAL A 46 11.79 -20.48 3.32
C VAL A 46 11.36 -21.70 4.15
N ALA A 47 12.29 -22.37 4.81
CA ALA A 47 12.00 -23.54 5.65
C ALA A 47 11.11 -23.15 6.84
N ASP A 48 11.39 -22.01 7.50
CA ASP A 48 10.55 -21.49 8.59
C ASP A 48 9.15 -21.19 8.11
N ALA A 49 9.01 -20.58 6.92
CA ALA A 49 7.69 -20.25 6.35
C ALA A 49 6.86 -21.50 6.09
N VAL A 50 7.48 -22.53 5.50
CA VAL A 50 6.84 -23.84 5.24
C VAL A 50 6.49 -24.54 6.56
N SER A 51 7.39 -24.55 7.53
CA SER A 51 7.15 -25.14 8.85
C SER A 51 5.99 -24.45 9.58
N ALA A 52 6.03 -23.10 9.63
CA ALA A 52 4.96 -22.32 10.27
C ALA A 52 3.60 -22.52 9.60
N LEU A 53 3.55 -22.62 8.26
CA LEU A 53 2.32 -22.94 7.53
C LEU A 53 1.74 -24.30 7.94
N ARG A 54 2.60 -25.32 8.02
CA ARG A 54 2.19 -26.71 8.33
C ARG A 54 1.76 -26.91 9.79
N THR A 55 2.34 -26.15 10.71
CA THR A 55 2.07 -26.26 12.15
C THR A 55 0.99 -25.32 12.64
N SER A 56 0.52 -24.39 11.80
CA SER A 56 -0.54 -23.43 12.14
C SER A 56 -1.90 -24.11 12.21
N ASP A 57 -2.77 -23.59 13.10
CA ASP A 57 -4.17 -24.01 13.15
C ASP A 57 -4.89 -23.65 11.85
N THR A 58 -5.32 -24.69 11.12
CA THR A 58 -6.00 -24.54 9.84
C THR A 58 -7.41 -23.97 9.97
N THR A 59 -8.01 -24.00 11.16
CA THR A 59 -9.38 -23.48 11.39
C THR A 59 -9.41 -21.95 11.28
N ARG A 60 -8.35 -21.28 11.71
CA ARG A 60 -8.20 -19.81 11.61
C ARG A 60 -7.24 -19.40 10.51
N GLY A 61 -6.37 -20.31 10.09
CA GLY A 61 -5.44 -20.14 8.99
C GLY A 61 -4.28 -19.17 9.30
N VAL A 62 -3.62 -18.74 8.24
CA VAL A 62 -2.42 -17.90 8.30
C VAL A 62 -2.57 -16.62 7.48
N VAL A 63 -1.94 -15.52 7.92
CA VAL A 63 -1.81 -14.28 7.16
C VAL A 63 -0.34 -13.90 7.00
N PRO A 64 0.18 -13.66 5.77
CA PRO A 64 1.51 -13.07 5.61
C PRO A 64 1.47 -11.61 6.05
N ARG A 65 2.48 -11.21 6.85
CA ARG A 65 2.60 -9.86 7.39
C ARG A 65 3.99 -9.29 7.16
N GLY A 66 4.04 -8.06 6.67
CA GLY A 66 5.26 -7.24 6.62
C GLY A 66 5.26 -6.23 7.77
N LEU A 67 5.62 -4.97 7.47
CA LEU A 67 5.73 -3.90 8.48
C LEU A 67 4.37 -3.37 9.01
N GLY A 68 3.23 -4.00 8.69
CA GLY A 68 1.92 -3.64 9.22
C GLY A 68 1.44 -2.24 8.80
N ARG A 69 1.71 -1.84 7.55
CA ARG A 69 1.36 -0.49 7.04
C ARG A 69 0.01 -0.41 6.34
N SER A 70 -0.73 -1.52 6.19
CA SER A 70 -2.16 -1.46 5.90
C SER A 70 -2.90 -0.82 7.08
N TYR A 71 -3.89 0.02 6.79
CA TYR A 71 -4.54 0.83 7.85
C TYR A 71 -5.55 0.03 8.65
N GLY A 72 -6.24 -0.93 8.00
CA GLY A 72 -7.22 -1.81 8.61
C GLY A 72 -6.71 -3.22 8.89
N ASP A 73 -7.58 -4.17 8.69
CA ASP A 73 -7.51 -5.57 9.12
C ASP A 73 -6.89 -6.55 8.09
N ALA A 74 -6.35 -6.04 6.98
CA ALA A 74 -5.81 -6.86 5.89
C ALA A 74 -4.65 -7.81 6.30
N ALA A 75 -3.86 -7.42 7.30
CA ALA A 75 -2.73 -8.21 7.82
C ALA A 75 -2.92 -8.57 9.31
N GLN A 76 -4.18 -8.79 9.72
CA GLN A 76 -4.61 -9.26 11.04
C GLN A 76 -5.32 -10.61 10.89
N ASN A 77 -5.22 -11.48 11.91
CA ASN A 77 -5.84 -12.81 11.88
C ASN A 77 -6.22 -13.27 13.30
N ALA A 78 -7.38 -12.87 13.77
CA ALA A 78 -7.88 -13.15 15.12
C ALA A 78 -7.87 -14.67 15.43
N GLY A 79 -7.08 -15.07 16.43
CA GLY A 79 -6.91 -16.45 16.85
C GLY A 79 -6.15 -17.35 15.86
N GLY A 80 -5.67 -16.81 14.74
CA GLY A 80 -4.85 -17.53 13.76
C GLY A 80 -3.38 -17.13 13.85
N THR A 81 -2.60 -17.45 12.82
CA THR A 81 -1.15 -17.17 12.77
C THR A 81 -0.83 -16.04 11.80
N ALA A 82 -0.03 -15.08 12.22
CA ALA A 82 0.63 -14.11 11.36
C ALA A 82 2.06 -14.58 11.05
N LEU A 83 2.36 -14.77 9.77
CA LEU A 83 3.72 -15.06 9.28
C LEU A 83 4.45 -13.73 9.15
N ASP A 84 5.23 -13.36 10.15
CA ASP A 84 6.05 -12.12 10.11
C ASP A 84 7.28 -12.33 9.25
N LEU A 85 7.23 -11.81 8.02
CA LEU A 85 8.27 -11.91 7.00
C LEU A 85 9.34 -10.81 7.10
N THR A 86 9.29 -9.95 8.11
CA THR A 86 10.19 -8.77 8.19
C THR A 86 11.66 -9.11 8.26
N LYS A 87 12.02 -10.31 8.74
CA LYS A 87 13.40 -10.78 8.75
C LYS A 87 13.89 -11.41 7.45
N MET A 88 12.98 -11.75 6.54
CA MET A 88 13.33 -12.08 5.16
C MET A 88 13.68 -10.80 4.39
N ASN A 89 14.77 -10.15 4.71
CA ASN A 89 15.10 -8.78 4.28
C ASN A 89 16.42 -8.67 3.48
N ARG A 90 16.82 -9.71 2.78
CA ARG A 90 18.06 -9.72 1.97
C ARG A 90 17.79 -9.32 0.53
N ILE A 91 18.70 -8.52 -0.02
CA ILE A 91 18.84 -8.31 -1.46
C ILE A 91 19.67 -9.48 -2.00
N LEU A 92 19.13 -10.25 -2.93
CA LEU A 92 19.70 -11.52 -3.38
C LEU A 92 20.59 -11.35 -4.62
N SER A 93 20.11 -10.54 -5.58
CA SER A 93 20.87 -10.22 -6.79
C SER A 93 20.46 -8.90 -7.38
N LEU A 94 21.37 -8.25 -8.10
CA LEU A 94 21.15 -7.01 -8.84
C LEU A 94 21.72 -7.17 -10.25
N ASP A 95 20.85 -7.05 -11.25
CA ASP A 95 21.25 -6.84 -12.63
C ASP A 95 21.14 -5.34 -12.94
N ALA A 96 22.26 -4.63 -12.84
CA ALA A 96 22.32 -3.19 -13.05
C ALA A 96 22.49 -2.80 -14.53
N VAL A 97 22.83 -3.77 -15.40
CA VAL A 97 23.12 -3.54 -16.83
C VAL A 97 21.95 -3.87 -17.73
N GLY A 98 21.05 -4.76 -17.28
CA GLY A 98 19.86 -5.17 -18.02
C GLY A 98 18.95 -4.01 -18.45
N GLU A 99 18.15 -4.22 -19.49
CA GLU A 99 17.15 -3.26 -19.98
C GLU A 99 15.75 -3.86 -19.93
N PRO A 100 14.93 -3.51 -18.90
CA PRO A 100 15.28 -2.67 -17.75
C PRO A 100 16.19 -3.37 -16.73
N PRO A 101 16.93 -2.61 -15.88
CA PRO A 101 17.65 -3.19 -14.75
C PRO A 101 16.68 -3.90 -13.79
N THR A 102 17.14 -4.95 -13.09
CA THR A 102 16.28 -5.70 -12.17
C THR A 102 16.98 -5.98 -10.84
N VAL A 103 16.20 -6.12 -9.78
CA VAL A 103 16.66 -6.58 -8.48
C VAL A 103 15.81 -7.73 -7.99
N THR A 104 16.46 -8.78 -7.46
CA THR A 104 15.76 -9.88 -6.78
C THR A 104 15.97 -9.73 -5.27
N VAL A 105 14.86 -9.70 -4.54
CA VAL A 105 14.85 -9.46 -3.09
C VAL A 105 13.94 -10.44 -2.37
N GLN A 106 14.20 -10.65 -1.09
CA GLN A 106 13.26 -11.29 -0.19
C GLN A 106 12.09 -10.34 0.13
N ALA A 107 10.92 -10.89 0.41
CA ALA A 107 9.67 -10.14 0.56
C ALA A 107 9.65 -9.13 1.71
N GLY A 108 10.43 -9.36 2.76
CA GLY A 108 10.56 -8.47 3.93
C GLY A 108 11.49 -7.28 3.71
N VAL A 109 12.18 -7.17 2.58
CA VAL A 109 12.97 -5.97 2.24
C VAL A 109 12.04 -4.76 2.21
N SER A 110 12.33 -3.71 3.00
CA SER A 110 11.57 -2.47 2.96
C SER A 110 11.97 -1.62 1.75
N LEU A 111 11.04 -0.79 1.27
CA LEU A 111 11.35 0.15 0.19
C LEU A 111 12.43 1.17 0.63
N ASP A 112 12.53 1.49 1.93
CA ASP A 112 13.62 2.31 2.48
C ASP A 112 14.98 1.63 2.29
N LEU A 113 15.10 0.36 2.70
CA LEU A 113 16.34 -0.42 2.52
C LEU A 113 16.68 -0.54 1.03
N LEU A 114 15.67 -0.82 0.21
CA LEU A 114 15.84 -0.99 -1.23
C LEU A 114 16.36 0.29 -1.89
N MET A 115 15.75 1.45 -1.61
CA MET A 115 16.22 2.73 -2.14
C MET A 115 17.65 3.06 -1.70
N ARG A 116 18.01 2.82 -0.43
CA ARG A 116 19.37 3.04 0.08
C ARG A 116 20.40 2.18 -0.65
N ALA A 117 20.05 0.94 -0.94
CA ALA A 117 20.92 0.01 -1.63
C ALA A 117 21.08 0.31 -3.12
N LEU A 118 20.03 0.80 -3.79
CA LEU A 118 19.98 0.97 -5.24
C LEU A 118 20.51 2.33 -5.72
N LEU A 119 20.25 3.40 -4.97
CA LEU A 119 20.66 4.77 -5.37
C LEU A 119 22.16 4.92 -5.67
N PRO A 120 23.10 4.31 -4.90
CA PRO A 120 24.53 4.38 -5.22
C PRO A 120 24.90 3.83 -6.62
N PHE A 121 24.03 2.97 -7.17
CA PHE A 121 24.18 2.41 -8.52
C PHE A 121 23.42 3.22 -9.61
N GLY A 122 22.86 4.38 -9.26
CA GLY A 122 22.03 5.16 -10.18
C GLY A 122 20.71 4.48 -10.53
N LEU A 123 20.16 3.69 -9.61
CA LEU A 123 18.93 2.92 -9.83
C LEU A 123 17.82 3.39 -8.88
N TRP A 124 16.58 3.31 -9.38
CA TRP A 124 15.40 3.84 -8.74
C TRP A 124 14.25 2.83 -8.73
N VAL A 125 13.52 2.75 -7.61
CA VAL A 125 12.28 1.98 -7.52
C VAL A 125 11.17 2.72 -8.26
N PRO A 126 10.51 2.13 -9.27
CA PRO A 126 9.58 2.83 -10.15
C PRO A 126 8.38 3.44 -9.41
N VAL A 127 7.80 2.72 -8.46
CA VAL A 127 6.59 3.12 -7.74
C VAL A 127 6.86 3.16 -6.24
N LEU A 128 6.60 4.31 -5.62
CA LEU A 128 6.73 4.52 -4.17
C LEU A 128 5.40 5.04 -3.59
N PRO A 129 4.85 4.36 -2.58
CA PRO A 129 3.69 4.86 -1.85
C PRO A 129 4.04 6.06 -0.95
N GLY A 130 3.08 6.58 -0.19
CA GLY A 130 3.27 7.73 0.70
C GLY A 130 4.22 7.50 1.89
N THR A 131 4.65 6.27 2.11
CA THR A 131 5.71 5.89 3.07
C THR A 131 6.66 4.89 2.44
N ARG A 132 7.95 4.99 2.74
CA ARG A 132 8.96 4.00 2.35
C ARG A 132 9.05 2.81 3.30
N GLN A 133 8.33 2.87 4.43
CA GLN A 133 8.30 1.82 5.46
C GLN A 133 7.28 0.72 5.10
N VAL A 134 7.33 0.23 3.87
CA VAL A 134 6.52 -0.88 3.33
C VAL A 134 7.46 -1.95 2.83
N THR A 135 7.18 -3.23 3.11
CA THR A 135 7.96 -4.34 2.55
C THR A 135 7.58 -4.59 1.09
N VAL A 136 8.50 -5.15 0.30
CA VAL A 136 8.24 -5.51 -1.10
C VAL A 136 7.06 -6.49 -1.21
N GLY A 137 6.99 -7.51 -0.34
CA GLY A 137 5.84 -8.43 -0.30
C GLY A 137 4.52 -7.71 0.01
N GLY A 138 4.52 -6.77 0.96
CA GLY A 138 3.36 -5.94 1.26
C GLY A 138 2.99 -4.99 0.12
N ALA A 139 3.98 -4.42 -0.57
CA ALA A 139 3.76 -3.57 -1.74
C ALA A 139 3.09 -4.32 -2.89
N ILE A 140 3.45 -5.59 -3.09
CA ILE A 140 2.84 -6.48 -4.09
C ILE A 140 1.43 -6.89 -3.66
N ALA A 141 1.28 -7.37 -2.42
CA ALA A 141 -0.01 -7.87 -1.91
C ALA A 141 -1.11 -6.79 -1.90
N ALA A 142 -0.72 -5.53 -1.68
CA ALA A 142 -1.65 -4.39 -1.71
C ALA A 142 -1.67 -3.65 -3.06
N ASP A 143 -0.87 -4.09 -4.04
CA ASP A 143 -0.64 -3.41 -5.32
C ASP A 143 -0.50 -1.89 -5.13
N VAL A 144 0.52 -1.49 -4.35
CA VAL A 144 0.67 -0.10 -3.94
C VAL A 144 0.86 0.82 -5.13
N HIS A 145 0.30 2.01 -5.04
CA HIS A 145 0.41 3.06 -6.04
C HIS A 145 1.18 4.28 -5.48
N GLY A 146 1.79 5.04 -6.38
CA GLY A 146 2.54 6.26 -6.08
C GLY A 146 1.86 7.54 -6.55
N LYS A 147 2.67 8.62 -6.56
CA LYS A 147 2.31 9.93 -7.16
C LYS A 147 2.36 9.89 -8.70
N ASN A 148 2.84 8.80 -9.25
CA ASN A 148 3.10 8.60 -10.68
C ASN A 148 2.23 7.51 -11.29
N HIS A 149 1.08 7.20 -10.68
CA HIS A 149 0.23 6.13 -11.22
C HIS A 149 -0.26 6.42 -12.65
N HIS A 150 -0.48 7.68 -12.98
CA HIS A 150 -0.91 8.10 -14.32
C HIS A 150 0.15 7.85 -15.43
N THR A 151 1.41 7.62 -15.06
CA THR A 151 2.51 7.32 -15.98
C THR A 151 3.07 5.92 -15.82
N GLU A 152 3.22 5.43 -14.59
CA GLU A 152 3.94 4.20 -14.27
C GLU A 152 3.01 3.05 -13.81
N GLY A 153 1.73 3.32 -13.60
CA GLY A 153 0.82 2.35 -13.00
C GLY A 153 1.14 2.08 -11.53
N SER A 154 0.82 0.86 -11.08
CA SER A 154 1.04 0.41 -9.71
C SER A 154 2.30 -0.47 -9.60
N PHE A 155 2.64 -0.87 -8.38
CA PHE A 155 3.86 -1.65 -8.11
C PHE A 155 3.90 -2.98 -8.86
N GLY A 156 2.76 -3.65 -9.01
CA GLY A 156 2.63 -4.94 -9.71
C GLY A 156 3.06 -4.89 -11.18
N ASN A 157 2.92 -3.74 -11.85
CA ASN A 157 3.36 -3.55 -13.25
C ASN A 157 4.88 -3.74 -13.43
N HIS A 158 5.65 -3.53 -12.36
CA HIS A 158 7.11 -3.60 -12.37
C HIS A 158 7.67 -4.90 -11.81
N VAL A 159 6.82 -5.83 -11.37
CA VAL A 159 7.24 -7.14 -10.85
C VAL A 159 7.39 -8.12 -12.02
N ARG A 160 8.55 -8.79 -12.11
CA ARG A 160 8.89 -9.74 -13.17
C ARG A 160 8.62 -11.18 -12.78
N SER A 161 8.80 -11.51 -11.51
CA SER A 161 8.49 -12.84 -10.98
C SER A 161 8.34 -12.80 -9.47
N LEU A 162 7.63 -13.79 -8.94
CA LEU A 162 7.45 -14.04 -7.51
C LEU A 162 7.81 -15.51 -7.21
N ASP A 163 8.43 -15.74 -6.05
CA ASP A 163 8.43 -17.05 -5.41
C ASP A 163 7.32 -17.02 -4.34
N LEU A 164 6.26 -17.79 -4.58
CA LEU A 164 5.03 -17.80 -3.80
C LEU A 164 4.91 -19.11 -3.02
N LEU A 165 4.86 -19.03 -1.69
CA LEU A 165 4.51 -20.16 -0.83
C LEU A 165 3.00 -20.41 -0.93
N MET A 166 2.64 -21.58 -1.44
CA MET A 166 1.26 -22.00 -1.65
C MET A 166 0.68 -22.70 -0.43
N ALA A 167 -0.63 -22.88 -0.40
CA ALA A 167 -1.34 -23.57 0.69
C ALA A 167 -0.92 -25.05 0.83
N ASP A 168 -0.46 -25.68 -0.25
CA ASP A 168 0.08 -27.05 -0.26
C ASP A 168 1.50 -27.15 0.35
N GLY A 169 2.07 -26.03 0.80
CA GLY A 169 3.42 -25.96 1.37
C GLY A 169 4.55 -25.95 0.34
N HIS A 170 4.24 -25.92 -0.96
CA HIS A 170 5.24 -25.79 -2.01
C HIS A 170 5.49 -24.33 -2.38
N VAL A 171 6.71 -24.03 -2.78
CA VAL A 171 7.06 -22.71 -3.32
C VAL A 171 7.02 -22.79 -4.85
N ARG A 172 6.20 -21.93 -5.46
CA ARG A 172 6.07 -21.85 -6.92
C ARG A 172 6.60 -20.50 -7.42
N LYS A 173 7.34 -20.54 -8.52
CA LYS A 173 7.68 -19.33 -9.26
C LYS A 173 6.50 -18.94 -10.15
N VAL A 174 6.01 -17.72 -10.01
CA VAL A 174 4.90 -17.17 -10.81
C VAL A 174 5.34 -15.88 -11.52
N THR A 175 4.84 -15.69 -12.73
CA THR A 175 5.24 -14.61 -13.63
C THR A 175 4.00 -13.93 -14.23
N PRO A 176 4.10 -12.65 -14.65
CA PRO A 176 2.96 -11.90 -15.21
C PRO A 176 2.49 -12.41 -16.58
N GLN A 177 3.21 -13.36 -17.18
CA GLN A 177 2.93 -13.94 -18.48
C GLN A 177 3.02 -15.47 -18.44
N GLY A 178 2.47 -16.14 -19.45
CA GLY A 178 2.45 -17.60 -19.53
C GLY A 178 1.45 -18.25 -18.58
N ASP A 179 1.66 -19.54 -18.26
CA ASP A 179 0.70 -20.40 -17.55
C ASP A 179 0.40 -19.94 -16.11
N THR A 180 1.30 -19.17 -15.50
CA THR A 180 1.14 -18.69 -14.13
C THR A 180 0.59 -17.25 -14.05
N ALA A 181 0.28 -16.62 -15.19
CA ALA A 181 -0.12 -15.22 -15.23
C ALA A 181 -1.39 -14.93 -14.40
N ALA A 182 -2.37 -15.83 -14.47
CA ALA A 182 -3.61 -15.67 -13.70
C ALA A 182 -3.34 -15.65 -12.18
N LEU A 183 -2.51 -16.57 -11.69
CA LEU A 183 -2.10 -16.62 -10.28
C LEU A 183 -1.25 -15.40 -9.90
N PHE A 184 -0.33 -14.98 -10.78
CA PHE A 184 0.48 -13.76 -10.54
C PHE A 184 -0.42 -12.54 -10.32
N TRP A 185 -1.36 -12.28 -11.23
CA TRP A 185 -2.24 -11.13 -11.14
C TRP A 185 -3.30 -11.24 -10.02
N ALA A 186 -3.68 -12.46 -9.63
CA ALA A 186 -4.49 -12.67 -8.43
C ALA A 186 -3.70 -12.42 -7.14
N THR A 187 -2.36 -12.62 -7.14
CA THR A 187 -1.49 -12.35 -5.99
C THR A 187 -1.20 -10.86 -5.83
N VAL A 188 -1.00 -10.15 -6.95
CA VAL A 188 -0.88 -8.69 -6.96
C VAL A 188 -2.22 -8.08 -6.55
N GLY A 189 -2.24 -7.30 -5.46
CA GLY A 189 -3.47 -6.74 -4.90
C GLY A 189 -4.36 -7.75 -4.15
N GLY A 190 -3.98 -9.04 -4.11
CA GLY A 190 -4.76 -10.12 -3.50
C GLY A 190 -4.67 -10.22 -1.99
N MET A 191 -4.12 -9.22 -1.31
CA MET A 191 -4.03 -9.10 0.16
C MET A 191 -3.43 -10.33 0.86
N GLY A 192 -2.56 -11.10 0.17
CA GLY A 192 -1.92 -12.30 0.71
C GLY A 192 -2.82 -13.54 0.79
N LEU A 193 -3.95 -13.54 0.07
CA LEU A 193 -4.96 -14.61 0.14
C LEU A 193 -4.74 -15.74 -0.87
N THR A 194 -3.74 -15.62 -1.76
CA THR A 194 -3.34 -16.66 -2.72
C THR A 194 -2.06 -17.39 -2.31
N GLY A 195 -1.40 -16.91 -1.25
CA GLY A 195 -0.13 -17.43 -0.78
C GLY A 195 0.75 -16.33 -0.16
N ALA A 196 1.88 -16.73 0.42
CA ALA A 196 2.87 -15.79 0.95
C ALA A 196 3.99 -15.56 -0.08
N VAL A 197 4.18 -14.31 -0.51
CA VAL A 197 5.33 -13.92 -1.33
C VAL A 197 6.59 -14.02 -0.49
N LEU A 198 7.55 -14.85 -0.90
CA LEU A 198 8.83 -15.03 -0.22
C LEU A 198 9.96 -14.25 -0.89
N ARG A 199 9.93 -14.14 -2.21
CA ARG A 199 10.90 -13.40 -3.04
C ARG A 199 10.20 -12.72 -4.19
N ALA A 200 10.78 -11.64 -4.69
CA ALA A 200 10.31 -10.96 -5.90
C ALA A 200 11.49 -10.43 -6.72
N THR A 201 11.35 -10.49 -8.04
CA THR A 201 12.22 -9.78 -8.98
C THR A 201 11.47 -8.56 -9.48
N VAL A 202 12.02 -7.39 -9.25
CA VAL A 202 11.42 -6.08 -9.57
C VAL A 202 12.27 -5.36 -10.61
N ALA A 203 11.62 -4.84 -11.65
CA ALA A 203 12.25 -3.97 -12.62
C ALA A 203 12.50 -2.59 -12.01
N LEU A 204 13.61 -1.98 -12.41
CA LEU A 204 14.07 -0.69 -11.89
C LEU A 204 14.14 0.34 -13.00
N GLN A 205 14.24 1.59 -12.61
CA GLN A 205 14.51 2.73 -13.49
C GLN A 205 15.90 3.29 -13.20
N ARG A 206 16.49 3.96 -14.19
CA ARG A 206 17.72 4.72 -13.99
C ARG A 206 17.44 6.09 -13.38
N ALA A 207 18.35 6.56 -12.55
CA ALA A 207 18.32 7.89 -11.96
C ALA A 207 19.71 8.50 -11.94
N GLU A 208 19.85 9.72 -12.48
CA GLU A 208 21.09 10.46 -12.43
C GLU A 208 21.34 11.11 -11.06
N THR A 209 20.26 11.38 -10.34
CA THR A 209 20.31 12.08 -9.05
C THR A 209 19.23 11.58 -8.06
N ALA A 210 19.43 11.86 -6.78
CA ALA A 210 18.46 11.66 -5.70
C ALA A 210 17.56 12.89 -5.47
N TYR A 211 17.41 13.73 -6.50
CA TYR A 211 16.65 14.99 -6.46
C TYR A 211 15.57 15.02 -7.52
N PHE A 212 14.58 15.89 -7.26
CA PHE A 212 13.45 16.12 -8.15
C PHE A 212 13.31 17.61 -8.42
N SER A 213 13.03 17.96 -9.67
CA SER A 213 12.62 19.30 -10.08
C SER A 213 11.12 19.39 -9.89
N VAL A 214 10.68 20.24 -8.98
CA VAL A 214 9.30 20.27 -8.48
C VAL A 214 8.66 21.62 -8.73
N ASP A 215 7.48 21.58 -9.31
CA ASP A 215 6.59 22.72 -9.45
C ASP A 215 5.52 22.66 -8.37
N THR A 216 5.24 23.81 -7.78
CA THR A 216 4.20 23.96 -6.75
C THR A 216 3.23 25.04 -7.16
N ASP A 217 1.94 24.71 -7.19
CA ASP A 217 0.83 25.63 -7.45
C ASP A 217 -0.15 25.63 -6.30
N ARG A 218 -0.54 26.81 -5.83
CA ARG A 218 -1.63 26.97 -4.89
C ARG A 218 -2.94 27.09 -5.68
N CYS A 219 -3.90 26.22 -5.39
CA CYS A 219 -5.20 26.17 -6.06
C CYS A 219 -6.27 26.79 -5.16
N SER A 220 -7.15 27.63 -5.74
CA SER A 220 -8.17 28.40 -5.00
C SER A 220 -9.33 27.55 -4.48
N ASP A 221 -9.64 26.47 -5.17
CA ASP A 221 -10.76 25.56 -4.95
C ASP A 221 -10.53 24.24 -5.70
N ILE A 222 -11.50 23.33 -5.62
CA ILE A 222 -11.43 22.02 -6.27
C ILE A 222 -11.44 22.13 -7.80
N ASP A 223 -12.14 23.11 -8.37
CA ASP A 223 -12.25 23.29 -9.83
C ASP A 223 -10.92 23.70 -10.43
N ASP A 224 -10.28 24.72 -9.83
CA ASP A 224 -8.94 25.17 -10.19
C ASP A 224 -7.91 24.02 -10.07
N LEU A 225 -8.02 23.19 -9.00
CA LEU A 225 -7.15 22.02 -8.84
C LEU A 225 -7.35 21.00 -9.95
N MET A 226 -8.58 20.54 -10.17
CA MET A 226 -8.90 19.50 -11.16
C MET A 226 -8.54 19.97 -12.57
N GLN A 227 -8.81 21.23 -12.92
CA GLN A 227 -8.43 21.82 -14.20
C GLN A 227 -6.91 21.83 -14.40
N LYS A 228 -6.12 22.24 -13.39
CA LYS A 228 -4.65 22.24 -13.47
C LYS A 228 -4.08 20.84 -13.62
N MET A 229 -4.66 19.85 -12.94
CA MET A 229 -4.23 18.46 -13.05
C MET A 229 -4.60 17.88 -14.43
N SER A 230 -5.82 18.10 -14.91
CA SER A 230 -6.28 17.60 -16.21
C SER A 230 -5.48 18.18 -17.38
N ASN A 231 -5.13 19.46 -17.32
CA ASN A 231 -4.45 20.15 -18.42
C ASN A 231 -2.92 20.06 -18.35
N GLY A 232 -2.35 19.62 -17.22
CA GLY A 232 -0.90 19.76 -17.04
C GLY A 232 -0.16 18.53 -16.53
N ASP A 233 -0.83 17.49 -16.04
CA ASP A 233 -0.15 16.33 -15.44
C ASP A 233 0.64 15.51 -16.47
N GLU A 234 0.29 15.56 -17.75
CA GLU A 234 1.02 14.85 -18.82
C GLU A 234 2.49 15.30 -18.96
N GLY A 235 2.82 16.52 -18.52
CA GLY A 235 4.20 17.03 -18.49
C GLY A 235 5.03 16.53 -17.31
N TYR A 236 4.43 15.79 -16.38
CA TYR A 236 5.09 15.40 -15.14
C TYR A 236 4.95 13.92 -14.87
N THR A 237 6.05 13.30 -14.42
CA THR A 237 6.04 11.91 -13.96
C THR A 237 5.27 11.76 -12.65
N TYR A 238 5.34 12.76 -11.78
CA TYR A 238 4.75 12.73 -10.44
C TYR A 238 3.79 13.90 -10.24
N SER A 239 2.57 13.61 -9.79
CA SER A 239 1.55 14.61 -9.46
C SER A 239 0.78 14.23 -8.21
N VAL A 240 0.63 15.19 -7.29
CA VAL A 240 -0.14 15.01 -6.06
C VAL A 240 -0.58 16.36 -5.52
N ALA A 241 -1.80 16.42 -5.01
CA ALA A 241 -2.28 17.58 -4.29
C ALA A 241 -2.59 17.24 -2.83
N TRP A 242 -2.10 18.06 -1.92
CA TRP A 242 -2.72 18.20 -0.61
C TRP A 242 -3.91 19.15 -0.72
N PHE A 243 -5.06 18.81 -0.17
CA PHE A 243 -6.20 19.70 -0.16
C PHE A 243 -6.71 19.96 1.26
N ASP A 244 -7.38 21.09 1.42
CA ASP A 244 -7.98 21.53 2.68
C ASP A 244 -9.40 20.94 2.80
N ALA A 245 -9.60 19.98 3.71
CA ALA A 245 -10.89 19.37 4.00
C ALA A 245 -11.70 20.12 5.09
N VAL A 246 -11.32 21.34 5.44
CA VAL A 246 -11.97 22.13 6.51
C VAL A 246 -12.71 23.34 5.95
N THR A 247 -12.19 23.95 4.88
CA THR A 247 -12.75 25.16 4.28
C THR A 247 -13.97 24.81 3.43
N LYS A 248 -15.05 25.60 3.62
CA LYS A 248 -16.35 25.46 2.95
C LYS A 248 -16.60 26.58 1.94
N GLY A 249 -17.68 26.45 1.19
CA GLY A 249 -18.16 27.47 0.24
C GLY A 249 -17.25 27.61 -0.98
N ARG A 250 -17.05 28.85 -1.46
CA ARG A 250 -16.31 29.13 -2.70
C ARG A 250 -14.87 28.64 -2.74
N HIS A 251 -14.28 28.27 -1.61
CA HIS A 251 -12.93 27.74 -1.50
C HIS A 251 -12.90 26.26 -1.10
N LEU A 252 -14.02 25.55 -1.30
CA LEU A 252 -14.11 24.12 -1.06
C LEU A 252 -13.00 23.40 -1.84
N GLY A 253 -12.22 22.59 -1.15
CA GLY A 253 -11.15 21.82 -1.77
C GLY A 253 -9.96 22.64 -2.26
N ARG A 254 -9.75 23.90 -1.76
CA ARG A 254 -8.53 24.65 -2.02
C ARG A 254 -7.31 23.77 -1.70
N ALA A 255 -6.24 23.86 -2.49
CA ALA A 255 -5.18 22.85 -2.45
C ALA A 255 -3.79 23.43 -2.72
N VAL A 256 -2.80 22.60 -2.42
CA VAL A 256 -1.41 22.78 -2.86
C VAL A 256 -1.07 21.61 -3.79
N LEU A 257 -1.00 21.88 -5.08
CA LEU A 257 -0.61 20.94 -6.10
C LEU A 257 0.91 20.93 -6.23
N THR A 258 1.52 19.76 -6.12
CA THR A 258 2.95 19.54 -6.37
C THR A 258 3.13 18.52 -7.49
N ARG A 259 3.90 18.91 -8.50
CA ARG A 259 4.22 18.08 -9.68
C ARG A 259 5.73 18.07 -9.88
N GLY A 260 6.28 16.99 -10.36
CA GLY A 260 7.74 16.96 -10.53
C GLY A 260 8.24 15.83 -11.42
N ASN A 261 9.48 15.98 -11.82
CA ASN A 261 10.26 15.00 -12.58
C ASN A 261 11.60 14.73 -11.87
N LYS A 262 12.25 13.60 -12.17
CA LYS A 262 13.62 13.36 -11.69
C LYS A 262 14.53 14.47 -12.23
N ALA A 263 15.30 15.08 -11.35
CA ALA A 263 16.27 16.09 -11.75
C ALA A 263 17.48 15.44 -12.42
N ARG A 264 17.90 15.99 -13.58
CA ARG A 264 19.12 15.55 -14.25
C ARG A 264 20.35 16.10 -13.53
N LEU A 265 21.49 15.47 -13.70
CA LEU A 265 22.76 15.92 -13.10
C LEU A 265 23.10 17.37 -13.50
N ALA A 266 22.78 17.75 -14.74
CA ALA A 266 23.03 19.12 -15.25
C ALA A 266 22.25 20.18 -14.45
N GLU A 267 21.08 19.87 -13.95
CA GLU A 267 20.18 20.80 -13.23
C GLU A 267 20.62 21.03 -11.77
N LEU A 268 21.53 20.19 -11.24
CA LEU A 268 22.00 20.37 -9.87
C LEU A 268 23.02 21.51 -9.74
N PRO A 269 22.97 22.28 -8.65
CA PRO A 269 24.06 23.21 -8.31
C PRO A 269 25.35 22.44 -7.97
N MET A 270 26.51 23.08 -8.17
CA MET A 270 27.84 22.46 -7.99
C MET A 270 28.02 21.74 -6.65
N LYS A 271 27.43 22.26 -5.58
CA LYS A 271 27.48 21.63 -4.25
C LYS A 271 26.86 20.23 -4.22
N LEU A 272 25.72 20.06 -4.91
CA LEU A 272 24.98 18.79 -4.94
C LEU A 272 25.55 17.83 -6.00
N LYS A 273 26.24 18.34 -7.03
CA LYS A 273 26.92 17.50 -8.03
C LYS A 273 28.06 16.65 -7.48
N ARG A 274 28.58 16.98 -6.30
CA ARG A 274 29.65 16.20 -5.64
C ARG A 274 29.17 14.82 -5.17
N ASP A 275 27.89 14.71 -4.79
CA ASP A 275 27.27 13.47 -4.32
C ASP A 275 25.81 13.45 -4.75
N PRO A 276 25.54 13.32 -6.08
CA PRO A 276 24.21 13.53 -6.65
C PRO A 276 23.20 12.44 -6.25
N LEU A 277 23.67 11.26 -5.88
CA LEU A 277 22.85 10.09 -5.53
C LEU A 277 22.68 9.91 -4.00
N LYS A 278 23.14 10.88 -3.21
CA LYS A 278 23.05 10.82 -1.76
C LYS A 278 21.60 10.83 -1.28
N PHE A 279 21.19 9.73 -0.63
CA PHE A 279 19.89 9.65 0.01
C PHE A 279 19.94 10.22 1.43
N VAL A 280 19.21 11.30 1.65
CA VAL A 280 19.10 11.94 2.96
C VAL A 280 17.71 11.65 3.52
N ALA A 281 17.66 10.91 4.62
CA ALA A 281 16.43 10.56 5.32
C ALA A 281 16.55 10.93 6.81
N PRO A 282 16.37 12.23 7.16
CA PRO A 282 16.45 12.67 8.54
C PRO A 282 15.31 12.03 9.36
N SER A 283 15.60 11.72 10.63
CA SER A 283 14.62 11.31 11.62
C SER A 283 14.50 12.39 12.68
N LEU A 284 13.28 12.80 12.98
CA LEU A 284 12.95 13.74 14.06
C LEU A 284 12.57 13.00 15.36
N GLY A 285 12.67 11.66 15.35
CA GLY A 285 12.32 10.81 16.48
C GLY A 285 10.98 10.12 16.33
N THR A 286 10.57 9.41 17.39
CA THR A 286 9.32 8.64 17.46
C THR A 286 8.32 9.37 18.34
N LEU A 287 7.07 9.52 17.89
CA LEU A 287 6.01 10.09 18.72
C LEU A 287 5.68 9.14 19.88
N PRO A 288 5.64 9.64 21.13
CA PRO A 288 5.24 8.85 22.28
C PRO A 288 3.73 8.55 22.29
N GLU A 289 3.29 7.57 23.08
CA GLU A 289 1.87 7.21 23.25
C GLU A 289 1.18 8.07 24.34
N VAL A 290 1.32 9.37 24.27
CA VAL A 290 0.77 10.31 25.28
C VAL A 290 -0.35 11.18 24.73
N PHE A 291 -0.65 11.09 23.46
CA PHE A 291 -1.65 11.94 22.83
C PHE A 291 -3.07 11.47 23.18
N PRO A 292 -3.92 12.35 23.71
CA PRO A 292 -5.32 12.03 23.96
C PRO A 292 -6.10 11.96 22.64
N ASN A 293 -7.24 11.26 22.67
CA ASN A 293 -8.21 11.37 21.61
C ASN A 293 -8.61 12.82 21.39
N ARG A 294 -8.98 13.19 20.15
CA ARG A 294 -9.38 14.56 19.77
C ARG A 294 -8.28 15.63 19.88
N MET A 295 -7.00 15.23 19.85
CA MET A 295 -5.91 16.20 19.65
C MET A 295 -6.12 16.96 18.34
N ILE A 296 -6.55 16.26 17.30
CA ILE A 296 -7.03 16.86 16.05
C ILE A 296 -8.48 17.27 16.27
N ASN A 297 -8.71 18.56 16.45
CA ASN A 297 -10.02 19.17 16.65
C ASN A 297 -10.22 20.34 15.67
N LYS A 298 -11.42 20.94 15.67
CA LYS A 298 -11.78 21.98 14.71
C LYS A 298 -10.81 23.19 14.69
N ALA A 299 -10.30 23.59 15.83
CA ALA A 299 -9.38 24.71 15.92
C ALA A 299 -7.99 24.34 15.37
N THR A 300 -7.44 23.18 15.80
CA THR A 300 -6.11 22.72 15.37
C THR A 300 -6.10 22.35 13.88
N ALA A 301 -7.13 21.66 13.36
CA ALA A 301 -7.23 21.34 11.95
C ALA A 301 -7.37 22.59 11.08
N LYS A 302 -8.20 23.57 11.49
CA LYS A 302 -8.35 24.83 10.76
C LYS A 302 -7.04 25.64 10.76
N ALA A 303 -6.38 25.74 11.90
CA ALA A 303 -5.09 26.42 11.99
C ALA A 303 -4.01 25.76 11.13
N PHE A 304 -3.91 24.42 11.18
CA PHE A 304 -2.98 23.66 10.35
C PHE A 304 -3.26 23.90 8.85
N SER A 305 -4.51 23.75 8.41
CA SER A 305 -4.91 23.93 7.02
C SER A 305 -4.60 25.34 6.51
N GLU A 306 -4.88 26.36 7.30
CA GLU A 306 -4.60 27.76 6.94
C GLU A 306 -3.10 28.04 6.82
N VAL A 307 -2.31 27.59 7.80
CA VAL A 307 -0.85 27.75 7.78
C VAL A 307 -0.23 27.01 6.62
N TRP A 308 -0.64 25.76 6.40
CA TRP A 308 -0.12 24.92 5.29
C TRP A 308 -0.43 25.54 3.93
N TYR A 309 -1.69 25.96 3.71
CA TYR A 309 -2.12 26.59 2.47
C TYR A 309 -1.40 27.91 2.20
N ARG A 310 -1.28 28.79 3.22
CA ARG A 310 -0.62 30.10 3.05
C ARG A 310 0.90 30.01 2.94
N LYS A 311 1.52 29.04 3.57
CA LYS A 311 2.98 28.81 3.47
C LYS A 311 3.38 28.39 2.07
N ALA A 312 2.51 27.70 1.34
CA ALA A 312 2.77 27.33 -0.04
C ALA A 312 2.85 28.58 -0.94
N PRO A 313 3.79 28.64 -1.89
CA PRO A 313 3.85 29.74 -2.86
C PRO A 313 2.61 29.72 -3.75
N LYS A 314 2.20 30.90 -4.27
CA LYS A 314 1.13 30.94 -5.29
C LYS A 314 1.51 30.09 -6.51
N ARG A 315 2.78 30.25 -6.95
CA ARG A 315 3.40 29.40 -7.96
C ARG A 315 4.92 29.41 -7.74
N ARG A 316 5.53 28.24 -7.86
CA ARG A 316 6.99 28.06 -7.88
C ARG A 316 7.32 26.98 -8.89
N VAL A 317 8.35 27.18 -9.70
CA VAL A 317 8.75 26.30 -10.79
C VAL A 317 10.18 25.85 -10.56
N GLY A 318 10.46 24.57 -10.79
CA GLY A 318 11.81 24.00 -10.82
C GLY A 318 12.53 23.99 -9.46
N GLU A 319 11.80 23.94 -8.34
CA GLU A 319 12.41 23.82 -7.00
C GLU A 319 13.06 22.44 -6.86
N LEU A 320 14.36 22.41 -6.53
CA LEU A 320 15.03 21.14 -6.25
C LEU A 320 14.66 20.61 -4.86
N GLN A 321 14.03 19.47 -4.82
CA GLN A 321 13.67 18.76 -3.59
C GLN A 321 14.35 17.39 -3.54
N ASN A 322 14.82 16.97 -2.35
CA ASN A 322 15.31 15.61 -2.17
C ASN A 322 14.15 14.62 -2.02
N ILE A 323 14.45 13.32 -2.05
CA ILE A 323 13.47 12.23 -1.96
C ILE A 323 12.56 12.39 -0.73
N THR A 324 13.12 12.67 0.45
CA THR A 324 12.33 12.77 1.69
C THR A 324 11.35 13.95 1.64
N GLN A 325 11.79 15.10 1.16
CA GLN A 325 10.94 16.30 1.03
C GLN A 325 9.80 16.06 0.04
N PHE A 326 10.11 15.45 -1.09
CA PHE A 326 9.12 15.28 -2.15
C PHE A 326 8.18 14.09 -1.90
N PHE A 327 8.69 12.91 -1.48
CA PHE A 327 7.87 11.70 -1.36
C PHE A 327 7.37 11.42 0.06
N HIS A 328 8.22 11.56 1.07
CA HIS A 328 8.01 10.97 2.39
C HIS A 328 8.23 11.96 3.55
N PRO A 329 7.62 13.17 3.52
CA PRO A 329 7.84 14.15 4.59
C PRO A 329 7.38 13.64 5.97
N LEU A 330 6.35 12.78 6.02
CA LEU A 330 5.85 12.20 7.28
C LEU A 330 6.76 11.11 7.85
N ASP A 331 7.56 10.43 7.02
CA ASP A 331 8.49 9.40 7.47
C ASP A 331 9.66 9.97 8.31
N MET A 332 9.78 11.30 8.40
CA MET A 332 10.70 11.94 9.34
C MET A 332 10.28 11.77 10.80
N VAL A 333 9.01 11.51 11.05
CA VAL A 333 8.45 11.28 12.38
C VAL A 333 7.94 9.85 12.45
N ALA A 334 8.64 8.99 13.19
CA ALA A 334 8.20 7.63 13.38
C ALA A 334 6.93 7.60 14.26
N GLU A 335 6.03 6.64 13.98
CA GLU A 335 4.77 6.45 14.71
C GLU A 335 3.88 7.71 14.77
N TRP A 336 3.89 8.52 13.69
CA TRP A 336 3.09 9.75 13.62
C TRP A 336 1.58 9.50 13.77
N ASN A 337 1.10 8.27 13.49
CA ASN A 337 -0.29 7.85 13.67
C ASN A 337 -0.77 7.98 15.13
N ARG A 338 0.14 7.98 16.11
CA ARG A 338 -0.18 8.16 17.54
C ARG A 338 -0.80 9.52 17.87
N VAL A 339 -0.68 10.52 16.99
CA VAL A 339 -1.33 11.83 17.16
C VAL A 339 -2.86 11.75 17.19
N TYR A 340 -3.45 10.67 16.63
CA TYR A 340 -4.89 10.43 16.66
C TYR A 340 -5.39 9.86 17.99
N GLY A 341 -4.48 9.52 18.91
CA GLY A 341 -4.80 8.94 20.22
C GLY A 341 -5.13 7.45 20.16
N PRO A 342 -5.58 6.87 21.31
CA PRO A 342 -5.83 5.43 21.43
C PRO A 342 -6.93 4.88 20.51
N HIS A 343 -7.95 5.67 20.18
CA HIS A 343 -9.03 5.21 19.30
C HIS A 343 -8.60 5.06 17.83
N GLY A 344 -7.44 5.64 17.47
CA GLY A 344 -6.95 5.59 16.09
C GLY A 344 -7.80 6.38 15.10
N PHE A 345 -7.68 6.00 13.82
CA PHE A 345 -8.36 6.66 12.72
C PHE A 345 -8.60 5.70 11.56
N LEU A 346 -9.58 6.02 10.72
CA LEU A 346 -9.77 5.43 9.41
C LEU A 346 -9.05 6.29 8.38
N GLN A 347 -8.34 5.67 7.45
CA GLN A 347 -7.97 6.36 6.22
C GLN A 347 -8.94 5.92 5.13
N TYR A 348 -9.91 6.78 4.79
CA TYR A 348 -10.84 6.51 3.71
C TYR A 348 -10.21 6.93 2.39
N GLN A 349 -9.97 5.96 1.51
CA GLN A 349 -9.44 6.22 0.17
C GLN A 349 -10.33 5.57 -0.88
N PHE A 350 -10.82 6.38 -1.81
CA PHE A 350 -11.65 5.91 -2.92
C PHE A 350 -11.12 6.43 -4.26
N VAL A 351 -11.60 5.81 -5.33
CA VAL A 351 -11.42 6.28 -6.70
C VAL A 351 -12.78 6.25 -7.41
N VAL A 352 -13.04 7.26 -8.23
CA VAL A 352 -14.17 7.32 -9.16
C VAL A 352 -13.69 7.64 -10.57
N PRO A 353 -14.35 7.15 -11.64
CA PRO A 353 -14.01 7.45 -13.02
C PRO A 353 -13.97 8.96 -13.31
N PHE A 354 -13.20 9.37 -14.32
CA PHE A 354 -13.06 10.80 -14.67
C PHE A 354 -14.36 11.46 -15.09
N ASP A 355 -15.29 10.74 -15.69
CA ASP A 355 -16.62 11.20 -16.09
C ASP A 355 -17.61 11.34 -14.92
N GLN A 356 -17.20 10.96 -13.70
CA GLN A 356 -18.01 11.03 -12.48
C GLN A 356 -17.56 12.17 -11.53
N GLU A 357 -17.12 13.30 -12.08
CA GLU A 357 -16.66 14.45 -11.28
C GLU A 357 -17.72 14.99 -10.31
N GLU A 358 -18.99 14.92 -10.66
CA GLU A 358 -20.06 15.33 -9.76
C GLU A 358 -20.22 14.44 -8.53
N ALA A 359 -20.08 13.12 -8.69
CA ALA A 359 -20.07 12.20 -7.56
C ALA A 359 -18.83 12.44 -6.67
N PHE A 360 -17.67 12.71 -7.29
CA PHE A 360 -16.48 13.11 -6.57
C PHE A 360 -16.70 14.36 -5.71
N ARG A 361 -17.35 15.40 -6.27
CA ARG A 361 -17.68 16.64 -5.55
C ARG A 361 -18.62 16.40 -4.39
N ARG A 362 -19.69 15.60 -4.61
CA ARG A 362 -20.61 15.22 -3.52
C ARG A 362 -19.88 14.52 -2.39
N CYS A 363 -18.97 13.57 -2.68
CA CYS A 363 -18.15 12.94 -1.66
C CYS A 363 -17.29 13.96 -0.88
N LEU A 364 -16.63 14.89 -1.59
CA LEU A 364 -15.85 15.95 -0.97
C LEU A 364 -16.73 16.84 -0.06
N GLU A 365 -17.88 17.26 -0.52
CA GLU A 365 -18.84 18.06 0.26
C GLU A 365 -19.33 17.32 1.51
N MET A 366 -19.64 16.03 1.39
CA MET A 366 -20.03 15.20 2.53
C MET A 366 -18.91 15.14 3.58
N ILE A 367 -17.65 14.94 3.16
CA ILE A 367 -16.49 14.91 4.05
C ILE A 367 -16.33 16.27 4.76
N VAL A 368 -16.30 17.37 4.01
CA VAL A 368 -16.08 18.72 4.56
C VAL A 368 -17.25 19.16 5.46
N ASN A 369 -18.48 18.73 5.16
CA ASN A 369 -19.66 19.09 5.94
C ASN A 369 -19.90 18.18 7.16
N SER A 370 -19.28 16.99 7.20
CA SER A 370 -19.47 16.00 8.26
C SER A 370 -19.03 16.46 9.64
N GLY A 371 -18.03 17.36 9.67
CA GLY A 371 -17.39 17.79 10.93
C GLY A 371 -16.28 16.86 11.41
N TYR A 372 -16.05 15.70 10.77
CA TYR A 372 -14.84 14.89 10.97
C TYR A 372 -13.67 15.58 10.27
N LEU A 373 -12.60 15.83 11.03
CA LEU A 373 -11.55 16.72 10.59
C LEU A 373 -10.30 15.94 10.24
N SER A 374 -9.87 16.11 9.01
CA SER A 374 -8.65 15.53 8.47
C SER A 374 -7.58 16.59 8.24
N CYS A 375 -6.35 16.31 8.68
CA CYS A 375 -5.16 17.11 8.36
C CYS A 375 -4.39 16.55 7.15
N LEU A 376 -4.51 15.24 6.91
CA LEU A 376 -3.83 14.55 5.82
C LEU A 376 -4.85 14.18 4.74
N ASN A 377 -4.92 15.02 3.73
CA ASN A 377 -5.85 14.86 2.63
C ASN A 377 -5.07 14.91 1.33
N VAL A 378 -5.24 13.90 0.50
CA VAL A 378 -4.49 13.75 -0.73
C VAL A 378 -5.41 13.47 -1.90
N LEU A 379 -5.23 14.22 -2.99
CA LEU A 379 -5.89 14.00 -4.26
C LEU A 379 -4.84 13.66 -5.32
N LYS A 380 -5.16 12.68 -6.17
CA LYS A 380 -4.33 12.28 -7.32
C LYS A 380 -5.22 11.88 -8.50
N ARG A 381 -4.61 11.82 -9.67
CA ARG A 381 -5.17 11.15 -10.85
C ARG A 381 -4.54 9.78 -10.99
N PHE A 382 -5.34 8.79 -11.35
CA PHE A 382 -4.86 7.47 -11.74
C PHE A 382 -4.93 7.31 -13.26
N GLY A 383 -3.98 6.57 -13.80
CA GLY A 383 -4.01 6.06 -15.18
C GLY A 383 -4.61 4.67 -15.26
N ASP A 384 -4.21 3.92 -16.28
CA ASP A 384 -4.79 2.61 -16.59
C ASP A 384 -4.64 1.59 -15.47
N SER A 385 -5.64 0.72 -15.35
CA SER A 385 -5.63 -0.44 -14.47
C SER A 385 -4.66 -1.50 -14.98
N ASN A 386 -4.11 -2.29 -14.07
CA ASN A 386 -3.41 -3.53 -14.44
C ASN A 386 -4.38 -4.74 -14.46
N PRO A 387 -3.92 -5.95 -14.90
CA PRO A 387 -4.77 -7.14 -15.00
C PRO A 387 -5.26 -7.72 -13.65
N SER A 388 -4.78 -7.24 -12.49
CA SER A 388 -5.17 -7.79 -11.20
C SER A 388 -6.67 -7.61 -10.92
N PRO A 389 -7.40 -8.66 -10.49
CA PRO A 389 -8.83 -8.58 -10.20
C PRO A 389 -9.19 -7.68 -9.02
N LEU A 390 -8.29 -7.57 -8.02
CA LEU A 390 -8.51 -6.82 -6.79
C LEU A 390 -7.63 -5.57 -6.67
N SER A 391 -6.89 -5.19 -7.72
CA SER A 391 -6.14 -3.94 -7.72
C SER A 391 -7.07 -2.74 -7.56
N PHE A 392 -6.68 -1.83 -6.68
CA PHE A 392 -7.48 -0.63 -6.37
C PHE A 392 -7.46 0.42 -7.48
N PRO A 393 -6.32 0.78 -8.10
CA PRO A 393 -6.28 1.83 -9.10
C PRO A 393 -7.13 1.52 -10.33
N MET A 394 -7.81 2.55 -10.83
CA MET A 394 -8.51 2.59 -12.11
C MET A 394 -8.45 4.02 -12.65
N PRO A 395 -8.62 4.24 -13.97
CA PRO A 395 -8.63 5.59 -14.53
C PRO A 395 -9.67 6.47 -13.81
N GLY A 396 -9.20 7.54 -13.15
CA GLY A 396 -10.12 8.38 -12.36
C GLY A 396 -9.44 9.26 -11.31
N TRP A 397 -10.30 9.94 -10.55
CA TRP A 397 -9.94 10.80 -9.43
C TRP A 397 -9.89 9.98 -8.14
N THR A 398 -8.78 9.99 -7.43
CA THR A 398 -8.66 9.34 -6.12
C THR A 398 -8.45 10.34 -5.02
N LEU A 399 -9.26 10.20 -3.97
CA LEU A 399 -9.22 11.00 -2.76
C LEU A 399 -8.84 10.12 -1.56
N THR A 400 -7.98 10.65 -0.70
CA THR A 400 -7.60 10.02 0.57
C THR A 400 -7.81 11.01 1.70
N VAL A 401 -8.51 10.61 2.75
CA VAL A 401 -8.71 11.42 3.97
C VAL A 401 -8.52 10.58 5.21
N ASP A 402 -7.91 11.16 6.23
CA ASP A 402 -7.77 10.54 7.56
C ASP A 402 -8.90 11.03 8.46
N LEU A 403 -9.73 10.13 8.93
CA LEU A 403 -10.92 10.42 9.74
C LEU A 403 -10.73 9.82 11.14
N PRO A 404 -10.64 10.66 12.20
CA PRO A 404 -10.59 10.15 13.57
C PRO A 404 -11.80 9.28 13.88
N ILE A 405 -11.60 8.17 14.60
CA ILE A 405 -12.70 7.29 15.01
C ILE A 405 -13.50 7.96 16.11
N GLU A 406 -14.71 8.37 15.75
CA GLU A 406 -15.69 9.00 16.63
C GLU A 406 -17.10 8.49 16.35
N HIS A 407 -18.03 8.72 17.30
CA HIS A 407 -19.42 8.30 17.14
C HIS A 407 -20.06 8.86 15.86
N GLY A 408 -20.68 7.99 15.08
CA GLY A 408 -21.37 8.35 13.85
C GLY A 408 -20.50 8.36 12.58
N LEU A 409 -19.19 8.09 12.68
CA LEU A 409 -18.30 7.99 11.52
C LEU A 409 -18.78 6.95 10.50
N ASP A 410 -19.34 5.83 10.97
CA ASP A 410 -19.88 4.77 10.11
C ASP A 410 -20.95 5.29 9.16
N LYS A 411 -21.86 6.17 9.64
CA LYS A 411 -22.91 6.77 8.81
C LYS A 411 -22.34 7.61 7.67
N LEU A 412 -21.28 8.37 7.94
CA LEU A 412 -20.60 9.12 6.89
C LEU A 412 -19.98 8.17 5.86
N CYS A 413 -19.26 7.16 6.34
CA CYS A 413 -18.60 6.21 5.45
C CYS A 413 -19.61 5.40 4.61
N ASP A 414 -20.75 4.98 5.18
CA ASP A 414 -21.82 4.29 4.44
C ASP A 414 -22.44 5.16 3.34
N ALA A 415 -22.61 6.46 3.63
CA ALA A 415 -23.09 7.41 2.64
C ALA A 415 -22.02 7.64 1.53
N LEU A 416 -20.74 7.74 1.88
CA LEU A 416 -19.64 7.82 0.90
C LEU A 416 -19.57 6.55 0.05
N ASP A 417 -19.69 5.36 0.67
CA ASP A 417 -19.70 4.08 -0.06
C ASP A 417 -20.84 4.02 -1.08
N THR A 418 -22.00 4.55 -0.71
CA THR A 418 -23.17 4.62 -1.62
C THR A 418 -22.88 5.49 -2.85
N GLU A 419 -22.32 6.67 -2.67
CA GLU A 419 -21.93 7.56 -3.77
C GLU A 419 -20.82 6.93 -4.64
N VAL A 420 -19.79 6.34 -4.01
CA VAL A 420 -18.69 5.70 -4.72
C VAL A 420 -19.16 4.51 -5.54
N VAL A 421 -20.03 3.66 -5.00
CA VAL A 421 -20.65 2.55 -5.74
C VAL A 421 -21.51 3.07 -6.88
N GLY A 422 -22.33 4.10 -6.63
CA GLY A 422 -23.20 4.70 -7.65
C GLY A 422 -22.42 5.27 -8.84
N ALA A 423 -21.20 5.74 -8.60
CA ALA A 423 -20.28 6.22 -9.61
C ALA A 423 -19.42 5.11 -10.27
N GLY A 424 -19.64 3.82 -9.96
CA GLY A 424 -18.78 2.74 -10.46
C GLY A 424 -17.34 2.78 -9.91
N GLY A 425 -17.14 3.48 -8.80
CA GLY A 425 -15.86 3.59 -8.11
C GLY A 425 -15.62 2.47 -7.12
N ARG A 426 -14.50 2.57 -6.39
CA ARG A 426 -14.10 1.58 -5.37
C ARG A 426 -13.29 2.18 -4.25
N VAL A 427 -13.26 1.49 -3.11
CA VAL A 427 -12.43 1.81 -1.92
C VAL A 427 -11.20 0.92 -1.90
N TYR A 428 -10.06 1.46 -1.43
CA TYR A 428 -8.79 0.75 -1.37
C TYR A 428 -8.74 -0.21 -0.18
N LEU A 429 -8.63 -1.52 -0.44
CA LEU A 429 -8.62 -2.56 0.59
C LEU A 429 -7.50 -2.43 1.63
N ALA A 430 -6.32 -1.93 1.24
CA ALA A 430 -5.22 -1.69 2.19
C ALA A 430 -5.51 -0.54 3.18
N LYS A 431 -6.57 0.24 2.96
CA LYS A 431 -7.03 1.34 3.82
C LYS A 431 -8.33 1.01 4.55
N ASP A 432 -9.05 0.01 4.05
CA ASP A 432 -10.35 -0.39 4.55
C ASP A 432 -10.25 -1.19 5.86
N SER A 433 -11.21 -0.98 6.74
CA SER A 433 -11.40 -1.73 7.99
C SER A 433 -12.89 -1.96 8.32
N ARG A 434 -13.84 -1.57 7.40
CA ARG A 434 -15.28 -1.57 7.72
C ARG A 434 -16.21 -1.92 6.55
N LEU A 435 -15.72 -1.90 5.31
CA LEU A 435 -16.54 -2.14 4.12
C LEU A 435 -17.33 -3.46 4.26
N SER A 436 -18.63 -3.45 3.95
CA SER A 436 -19.43 -4.68 3.98
C SER A 436 -19.12 -5.57 2.77
N ALA A 437 -19.30 -6.88 2.90
CA ALA A 437 -19.13 -7.83 1.79
C ALA A 437 -20.04 -7.48 0.60
N ALA A 438 -21.28 -7.05 0.87
CA ALA A 438 -22.23 -6.67 -0.17
C ALA A 438 -21.77 -5.44 -0.97
N THR A 439 -21.24 -4.41 -0.29
CA THR A 439 -20.69 -3.21 -0.91
C THR A 439 -19.41 -3.53 -1.68
N PHE A 440 -18.53 -4.32 -1.08
CA PHE A 440 -17.29 -4.78 -1.72
C PHE A 440 -17.55 -5.49 -3.06
N ARG A 441 -18.51 -6.41 -3.11
CA ARG A 441 -18.89 -7.11 -4.35
C ARG A 441 -19.33 -6.17 -5.48
N LYS A 442 -19.98 -5.06 -5.14
CA LYS A 442 -20.35 -4.03 -6.12
C LYS A 442 -19.17 -3.23 -6.64
N MET A 443 -18.17 -2.96 -5.76
CA MET A 443 -16.99 -2.17 -6.08
C MET A 443 -15.93 -2.94 -6.89
N TYR A 444 -15.90 -4.28 -6.78
CA TYR A 444 -14.90 -5.12 -7.43
C TYR A 444 -15.56 -6.14 -8.37
N PRO A 445 -15.91 -5.74 -9.60
CA PRO A 445 -16.67 -6.58 -10.54
C PRO A 445 -15.93 -7.84 -10.98
N ARG A 446 -14.58 -7.88 -10.86
CA ARG A 446 -13.76 -9.04 -11.18
C ARG A 446 -13.47 -9.95 -9.97
N LEU A 447 -14.27 -9.81 -8.91
CA LEU A 447 -14.12 -10.63 -7.69
C LEU A 447 -14.23 -12.13 -7.98
N GLU A 448 -15.13 -12.56 -8.87
CA GLU A 448 -15.29 -13.97 -9.18
C GLU A 448 -14.06 -14.55 -9.92
N ASP A 449 -13.34 -13.77 -10.72
CA ASP A 449 -12.07 -14.18 -11.32
C ASP A 449 -11.04 -14.49 -10.21
N PHE A 450 -10.94 -13.61 -9.22
CA PHE A 450 -10.07 -13.81 -8.06
C PHE A 450 -10.44 -15.07 -7.25
N LEU A 451 -11.73 -15.22 -6.94
CA LEU A 451 -12.24 -16.35 -6.14
C LEU A 451 -12.05 -17.69 -6.88
N ALA A 452 -12.19 -17.71 -8.20
CA ALA A 452 -11.94 -18.91 -9.01
C ALA A 452 -10.49 -19.38 -8.88
N ILE A 453 -9.51 -18.44 -9.00
CA ILE A 453 -8.09 -18.76 -8.83
C ILE A 453 -7.80 -19.20 -7.40
N ARG A 454 -8.34 -18.46 -6.41
CA ARG A 454 -8.15 -18.81 -5.00
C ARG A 454 -8.64 -20.21 -4.67
N ARG A 455 -9.82 -20.63 -5.17
CA ARG A 455 -10.36 -21.98 -4.97
C ARG A 455 -9.46 -23.06 -5.55
N GLN A 456 -8.70 -22.77 -6.61
CA GLN A 456 -7.76 -23.72 -7.21
C GLN A 456 -6.47 -23.86 -6.39
N VAL A 457 -5.96 -22.76 -5.81
CA VAL A 457 -4.65 -22.72 -5.16
C VAL A 457 -4.70 -22.85 -3.65
N ASP A 458 -5.85 -22.53 -3.05
CA ASP A 458 -6.12 -22.60 -1.61
C ASP A 458 -7.57 -23.08 -1.37
N PRO A 459 -7.91 -24.33 -1.73
CA PRO A 459 -9.27 -24.85 -1.63
C PRO A 459 -9.75 -24.91 -0.17
N GLU A 460 -8.86 -25.05 0.79
CA GLU A 460 -9.18 -25.11 2.20
C GLU A 460 -9.25 -23.72 2.89
N GLY A 461 -8.79 -22.66 2.22
CA GLY A 461 -8.80 -21.31 2.76
C GLY A 461 -7.78 -21.09 3.89
N ILE A 462 -6.63 -21.76 3.77
CA ILE A 462 -5.51 -21.69 4.73
C ILE A 462 -4.97 -20.27 4.84
N PHE A 463 -4.79 -19.57 3.71
CA PHE A 463 -4.44 -18.16 3.71
C PHE A 463 -5.68 -17.32 4.01
N ASN A 464 -5.74 -16.72 5.21
CA ASN A 464 -6.91 -16.05 5.71
C ASN A 464 -6.56 -14.83 6.58
N SER A 465 -7.46 -13.88 6.69
CA SER A 465 -7.29 -12.66 7.48
C SER A 465 -8.64 -12.17 8.04
N ASP A 466 -8.61 -11.21 8.96
CA ASP A 466 -9.83 -10.57 9.45
C ASP A 466 -10.58 -9.86 8.31
N LEU A 467 -9.85 -9.19 7.41
CA LEU A 467 -10.41 -8.63 6.18
C LEU A 467 -11.11 -9.70 5.33
N ALA A 468 -10.45 -10.84 5.11
CA ALA A 468 -11.01 -11.90 4.27
C ALA A 468 -12.30 -12.48 4.85
N ARG A 469 -12.39 -12.62 6.18
CA ARG A 469 -13.61 -13.06 6.85
C ARG A 469 -14.72 -12.00 6.76
N ARG A 470 -14.41 -10.75 7.05
CA ARG A 470 -15.35 -9.63 6.96
C ARG A 470 -15.94 -9.44 5.57
N LEU A 471 -15.12 -9.62 4.53
CA LEU A 471 -15.53 -9.47 3.13
C LEU A 471 -16.05 -10.78 2.50
N GLU A 472 -16.21 -11.84 3.31
CA GLU A 472 -16.67 -13.16 2.85
C GLU A 472 -15.81 -13.76 1.71
N LEU A 473 -14.51 -13.51 1.77
CA LEU A 473 -13.53 -14.08 0.85
C LEU A 473 -13.04 -15.47 1.31
N SER A 474 -13.29 -15.81 2.58
CA SER A 474 -12.99 -17.12 3.16
C SER A 474 -14.13 -18.09 2.89
N LYS A 475 -13.85 -19.41 2.88
CA LYS A 475 -14.93 -20.40 2.97
C LYS A 475 -15.78 -20.11 4.22
N PRO A 476 -17.11 -20.24 4.16
CA PRO A 476 -17.91 -20.29 5.37
C PRO A 476 -17.37 -21.41 6.24
N THR A 477 -16.92 -21.12 7.46
CA THR A 477 -16.65 -22.14 8.46
C THR A 477 -17.94 -22.92 8.69
N LEU A 478 -18.00 -24.16 8.24
CA LEU A 478 -19.07 -25.09 8.60
C LEU A 478 -18.97 -25.31 10.11
N GLY A 479 -19.78 -24.61 10.89
CA GLY A 479 -19.84 -24.83 12.32
C GLY A 479 -19.88 -23.55 13.16
N GLY A 480 -21.01 -22.89 13.14
CA GLY A 480 -21.40 -21.83 14.04
C GLY A 480 -22.91 -21.69 13.98
N ALA A 481 -23.61 -22.76 14.29
CA ALA A 481 -25.03 -22.66 14.61
C ALA A 481 -25.16 -22.10 16.04
N ALA A 482 -25.97 -21.01 16.15
CA ALA A 482 -26.61 -20.40 17.31
C ALA A 482 -25.74 -19.62 18.27
#